data_ca4a5923102b0927b8b315507feb1f42
#
_entry.id   ca4a5923102b0927b8b315507feb1f42
#
_cell.length_a   1.000
_cell.length_b   1.000
_cell.length_c   1.000
_cell.angle_alpha   90.00
_cell.angle_beta   90.00
_cell.angle_gamma   90.00
#
_symmetry.space_group_name_H-M   'P 1'
#
loop_
_entity.id
_entity.type
_entity.pdbx_description
1 polymer ?
#
loop_
_entity_poly.entity_id
_entity_poly.type
_entity_poly.pdbx_seq_one_letter_code
_entity_poly.pdbx_strand_id
1 'polypeptide(L)'
;AIGLALADVVAGDPGYAITTFILKFIIGLVCGAVSHKVIHLRTFPTDNKLKYVAAVTASAFSGLLVNVFTDPFIGYFRNRYIFGQPAEFVSVVTKISSGVTLVNSLLSTVCAVILYLALRPALERANLLPKAEKKAENK
;
A
#
# COMPACT_ATOMS: atom_id res chain seq x y z
N ALA A 1 8.80 1.36 -2.40
CA ALA A 1 9.19 0.91 -3.74
C ALA A 1 10.67 0.52 -3.81
N ILE A 2 11.60 1.43 -3.47
CA ILE A 2 13.05 1.21 -3.57
C ILE A 2 13.49 -0.04 -2.79
N GLY A 3 13.10 -0.19 -1.54
CA GLY A 3 13.52 -1.33 -0.69
C GLY A 3 13.09 -2.69 -1.27
N LEU A 4 11.90 -2.77 -1.85
CA LEU A 4 11.42 -4.01 -2.48
C LEU A 4 12.13 -4.30 -3.79
N ALA A 5 12.40 -3.27 -4.61
CA ALA A 5 13.18 -3.45 -5.83
C ALA A 5 14.62 -3.91 -5.54
N LEU A 6 15.26 -3.37 -4.48
CA LEU A 6 16.56 -3.84 -4.03
C LEU A 6 16.50 -5.29 -3.50
N ALA A 7 15.43 -5.66 -2.81
CA ALA A 7 15.24 -7.04 -2.35
C ALA A 7 15.16 -8.03 -3.53
N ASP A 8 14.48 -7.66 -4.63
CA ASP A 8 14.41 -8.47 -5.84
C ASP A 8 15.79 -8.64 -6.48
N VAL A 9 16.60 -7.58 -6.52
CA VAL A 9 17.99 -7.66 -7.03
C VAL A 9 18.84 -8.59 -6.17
N VAL A 10 18.74 -8.46 -4.84
CA VAL A 10 19.50 -9.32 -3.89
C VAL A 10 19.03 -10.77 -3.96
N ALA A 11 17.75 -11.00 -4.20
CA ALA A 11 17.17 -12.33 -4.40
C ALA A 11 17.60 -13.01 -5.71
N GLY A 12 18.30 -12.29 -6.60
CA GLY A 12 18.78 -12.82 -7.87
C GLY A 12 17.81 -12.63 -9.05
N ASP A 13 16.75 -11.83 -8.86
CA ASP A 13 15.73 -11.55 -9.88
C ASP A 13 15.69 -10.07 -10.32
N PRO A 14 16.77 -9.55 -10.94
CA PRO A 14 16.82 -8.14 -11.32
C PRO A 14 15.76 -7.76 -12.36
N GLY A 15 15.26 -8.72 -13.15
CA GLY A 15 14.17 -8.52 -14.10
C GLY A 15 12.83 -8.16 -13.42
N TYR A 16 12.64 -8.57 -12.17
CA TYR A 16 11.48 -8.20 -11.35
C TYR A 16 11.63 -6.82 -10.71
N ALA A 17 12.84 -6.40 -10.38
CA ALA A 17 13.11 -5.19 -9.62
C ALA A 17 12.48 -3.93 -10.24
N ILE A 18 12.58 -3.76 -11.55
CA ILE A 18 12.00 -2.60 -12.26
C ILE A 18 10.47 -2.63 -12.18
N THR A 19 9.88 -3.78 -12.44
CA THR A 19 8.42 -3.97 -12.37
C THR A 19 7.91 -3.73 -10.96
N THR A 20 8.56 -4.31 -9.96
CA THR A 20 8.24 -4.13 -8.54
C THR A 20 8.35 -2.67 -8.13
N PHE A 21 9.40 -1.96 -8.57
CA PHE A 21 9.55 -0.54 -8.28
C PHE A 21 8.37 0.28 -8.80
N ILE A 22 8.03 0.13 -10.08
CA ILE A 22 6.95 0.89 -10.73
C ILE A 22 5.61 0.58 -10.04
N LEU A 23 5.29 -0.69 -9.84
CA LEU A 23 4.06 -1.13 -9.18
C LEU A 23 3.90 -0.56 -7.78
N LYS A 24 4.91 -0.74 -6.94
CA LYS A 24 4.86 -0.27 -5.54
C LYS A 24 4.91 1.26 -5.44
N PHE A 25 5.49 1.92 -6.43
CA PHE A 25 5.42 3.38 -6.53
C PHE A 25 4.00 3.86 -6.84
N ILE A 26 3.33 3.26 -7.83
CA ILE A 26 1.94 3.58 -8.18
C ILE A 26 1.00 3.33 -7.00
N ILE A 27 1.13 2.17 -6.33
CA ILE A 27 0.33 1.84 -5.14
C ILE A 27 0.52 2.90 -4.04
N GLY A 28 1.77 3.29 -3.78
CA GLY A 28 2.07 4.33 -2.81
C GLY A 28 1.48 5.70 -3.17
N LEU A 29 1.52 6.07 -4.45
CA LEU A 29 0.90 7.31 -4.94
C LEU A 29 -0.62 7.30 -4.77
N VAL A 30 -1.29 6.20 -5.12
CA VAL A 30 -2.75 6.08 -4.99
C VAL A 30 -3.15 6.13 -3.51
N CYS A 31 -2.49 5.35 -2.66
CA CYS A 31 -2.74 5.35 -1.22
C CYS A 31 -2.52 6.75 -0.62
N GLY A 32 -1.42 7.42 -0.99
CA GLY A 32 -1.13 8.77 -0.56
C GLY A 32 -2.15 9.80 -1.06
N ALA A 33 -2.56 9.71 -2.31
CA ALA A 33 -3.57 10.60 -2.88
C ALA A 33 -4.94 10.43 -2.18
N VAL A 34 -5.38 9.20 -1.93
CA VAL A 34 -6.61 8.92 -1.19
C VAL A 34 -6.51 9.44 0.25
N SER A 35 -5.40 9.17 0.91
CA SER A 35 -5.16 9.60 2.29
C SER A 35 -5.17 11.13 2.43
N HIS A 36 -4.52 11.85 1.51
CA HIS A 36 -4.35 13.29 1.62
C HIS A 36 -5.44 14.11 0.93
N LYS A 37 -5.91 13.69 -0.26
CA LYS A 37 -6.88 14.46 -1.06
C LYS A 37 -8.33 14.07 -0.80
N VAL A 38 -8.61 12.79 -0.53
CA VAL A 38 -9.99 12.32 -0.35
C VAL A 38 -10.35 12.29 1.12
N ILE A 39 -9.55 11.68 1.96
CA ILE A 39 -9.85 11.47 3.39
C ILE A 39 -9.34 12.63 4.25
N HIS A 40 -8.37 13.43 3.75
CA HIS A 40 -7.73 14.51 4.50
C HIS A 40 -7.20 14.04 5.86
N LEU A 41 -6.56 12.86 5.87
CA LEU A 41 -6.14 12.17 7.08
C LEU A 41 -5.24 13.02 7.99
N ARG A 42 -4.48 13.95 7.40
CA ARG A 42 -3.57 14.85 8.11
C ARG A 42 -4.31 15.83 9.05
N THR A 43 -5.49 16.29 8.63
CA THR A 43 -6.33 17.25 9.37
C THR A 43 -7.58 16.58 9.97
N PHE A 44 -7.68 15.25 9.87
CA PHE A 44 -8.86 14.51 10.33
C PHE A 44 -8.99 14.63 11.86
N PRO A 45 -10.19 15.01 12.39
CA PRO A 45 -10.38 15.16 13.83
C PRO A 45 -10.18 13.82 14.55
N THR A 46 -9.35 13.85 15.59
CA THR A 46 -8.98 12.65 16.37
C THR A 46 -9.96 12.35 17.50
N ASP A 47 -10.97 13.22 17.69
CA ASP A 47 -11.94 13.11 18.79
C ASP A 47 -12.71 11.78 18.79
N ASN A 48 -13.00 11.25 17.61
CA ASN A 48 -13.64 9.97 17.41
C ASN A 48 -12.63 8.91 16.95
N LYS A 49 -12.01 8.21 17.91
CA LYS A 49 -11.00 7.15 17.63
C LYS A 49 -11.47 6.15 16.58
N LEU A 50 -12.76 5.75 16.62
CA LEU A 50 -13.31 4.79 15.67
C LEU A 50 -13.36 5.34 14.24
N LYS A 51 -13.81 6.58 14.05
CA LYS A 51 -13.84 7.24 12.73
C LYS A 51 -12.44 7.45 12.19
N TYR A 52 -11.50 7.80 13.06
CA TYR A 52 -10.12 7.97 12.68
C TYR A 52 -9.48 6.64 12.22
N VAL A 53 -9.64 5.55 12.98
CA VAL A 53 -9.16 4.23 12.60
C VAL A 53 -9.80 3.77 11.29
N ALA A 54 -11.11 3.99 11.11
CA ALA A 54 -11.79 3.69 9.86
C ALA A 54 -11.22 4.47 8.67
N ALA A 55 -10.89 5.74 8.84
CA ALA A 55 -10.27 6.57 7.80
C ALA A 55 -8.86 6.08 7.42
N VAL A 56 -8.05 5.71 8.40
CA VAL A 56 -6.72 5.11 8.18
C VAL A 56 -6.85 3.78 7.44
N THR A 57 -7.78 2.92 7.87
CA THR A 57 -8.03 1.63 7.23
C THR A 57 -8.53 1.79 5.79
N ALA A 58 -9.43 2.73 5.53
CA ALA A 58 -9.90 3.03 4.17
C ALA A 58 -8.77 3.50 3.25
N SER A 59 -7.85 4.34 3.75
CA SER A 59 -6.67 4.76 2.99
C SER A 59 -5.76 3.57 2.65
N ALA A 60 -5.47 2.71 3.62
CA ALA A 60 -4.67 1.52 3.42
C ALA A 60 -5.36 0.52 2.48
N PHE A 61 -6.68 0.36 2.60
CA PHE A 61 -7.48 -0.51 1.76
C PHE A 61 -7.50 -0.07 0.29
N SER A 62 -7.46 1.23 0.00
CA SER A 62 -7.35 1.73 -1.37
C SER A 62 -6.05 1.25 -2.05
N GLY A 63 -4.93 1.27 -1.35
CA GLY A 63 -3.67 0.73 -1.84
C GLY A 63 -3.72 -0.78 -2.05
N LEU A 64 -4.40 -1.51 -1.16
CA LEU A 64 -4.63 -2.96 -1.28
C LEU A 64 -5.41 -3.30 -2.55
N LEU A 65 -6.52 -2.59 -2.82
CA LEU A 65 -7.31 -2.81 -4.03
C LEU A 65 -6.46 -2.64 -5.30
N VAL A 66 -5.70 -1.55 -5.38
CA VAL A 66 -4.80 -1.34 -6.52
C VAL A 66 -3.79 -2.47 -6.64
N ASN A 67 -3.18 -2.90 -5.53
CA ASN A 67 -2.20 -4.00 -5.55
C ASN A 67 -2.80 -5.31 -6.07
N VAL A 68 -3.97 -5.70 -5.55
CA VAL A 68 -4.63 -6.97 -5.89
C VAL A 68 -5.02 -7.04 -7.37
N PHE A 69 -5.39 -5.91 -7.98
CA PHE A 69 -5.71 -5.88 -9.41
C PHE A 69 -4.48 -5.72 -10.30
N THR A 70 -3.55 -4.86 -9.91
CA THR A 70 -2.42 -4.49 -10.77
C THR A 70 -1.32 -5.55 -10.77
N ASP A 71 -1.07 -6.20 -9.66
CA ASP A 71 0.01 -7.20 -9.51
C ASP A 71 -0.20 -8.44 -10.41
N PRO A 72 -1.37 -9.10 -10.43
CA PRO A 72 -1.62 -10.22 -11.33
C PRO A 72 -1.64 -9.80 -12.81
N PHE A 73 -2.19 -8.62 -13.10
CA PHE A 73 -2.29 -8.12 -14.46
C PHE A 73 -0.91 -7.90 -15.07
N ILE A 74 -0.04 -7.16 -14.38
CA ILE A 74 1.32 -6.91 -14.86
C ILE A 74 2.17 -8.19 -14.80
N GLY A 75 1.98 -9.03 -13.79
CA GLY A 75 2.61 -10.33 -13.70
C GLY A 75 2.30 -11.22 -14.89
N TYR A 76 1.04 -11.27 -15.32
CA TYR A 76 0.63 -12.00 -16.51
C TYR A 76 1.34 -11.48 -17.76
N PHE A 77 1.30 -10.15 -18.00
CA PHE A 77 1.94 -9.54 -19.17
C PHE A 77 3.45 -9.80 -19.20
N ARG A 78 4.12 -9.63 -18.08
CA ARG A 78 5.54 -9.88 -17.97
C ARG A 78 5.90 -11.33 -18.28
N ASN A 79 5.24 -12.30 -17.63
CA ASN A 79 5.51 -13.71 -17.80
C ASN A 79 5.23 -14.16 -19.24
N ARG A 80 4.16 -13.62 -19.84
CA ARG A 80 3.76 -13.99 -21.20
C ARG A 80 4.64 -13.36 -22.27
N TYR A 81 4.93 -12.05 -22.15
CA TYR A 81 5.56 -11.29 -23.23
C TYR A 81 7.05 -11.06 -23.04
N ILE A 82 7.52 -10.91 -21.81
CA ILE A 82 8.95 -10.69 -21.53
C ILE A 82 9.68 -12.03 -21.35
N PHE A 83 9.11 -12.95 -20.57
CA PHE A 83 9.72 -14.26 -20.36
C PHE A 83 9.26 -15.33 -21.35
N GLY A 84 8.33 -15.05 -22.25
CA GLY A 84 7.90 -15.94 -23.32
C GLY A 84 7.26 -17.25 -22.84
N GLN A 85 6.75 -17.30 -21.60
CA GLN A 85 6.20 -18.52 -21.01
C GLN A 85 4.88 -18.95 -21.71
N PRO A 86 4.58 -20.27 -21.77
CA PRO A 86 3.33 -20.77 -22.32
C PRO A 86 2.11 -20.20 -21.59
N ALA A 87 1.05 -19.86 -22.33
CA ALA A 87 -0.15 -19.21 -21.77
C ALA A 87 -0.82 -20.04 -20.66
N GLU A 88 -0.84 -21.36 -20.79
CA GLU A 88 -1.42 -22.27 -19.78
C GLU A 88 -0.64 -22.17 -18.46
N PHE A 89 0.69 -22.24 -18.51
CA PHE A 89 1.54 -22.11 -17.34
C PHE A 89 1.36 -20.74 -16.67
N VAL A 90 1.38 -19.66 -17.48
CA VAL A 90 1.20 -18.28 -16.96
C VAL A 90 -0.15 -18.13 -16.28
N SER A 91 -1.23 -18.73 -16.82
CA SER A 91 -2.56 -18.65 -16.20
C SER A 91 -2.62 -19.30 -14.82
N VAL A 92 -1.96 -20.45 -14.65
CA VAL A 92 -1.89 -21.16 -13.37
C VAL A 92 -1.07 -20.37 -12.35
N VAL A 93 0.12 -19.92 -12.76
CA VAL A 93 1.00 -19.10 -11.91
C VAL A 93 0.30 -17.80 -11.49
N THR A 94 -0.40 -17.14 -12.39
CA THR A 94 -1.14 -15.90 -12.09
C THR A 94 -2.25 -16.14 -11.07
N LYS A 95 -2.99 -17.24 -11.15
CA LYS A 95 -4.03 -17.57 -10.16
C LYS A 95 -3.44 -17.80 -8.77
N ILE A 96 -2.34 -18.56 -8.69
CA ILE A 96 -1.65 -18.80 -7.42
C ILE A 96 -1.09 -17.49 -6.86
N SER A 97 -0.39 -16.70 -7.68
CA SER A 97 0.16 -15.41 -7.29
C SER A 97 -0.91 -14.45 -6.82
N SER A 98 -2.09 -14.43 -7.46
CA SER A 98 -3.22 -13.58 -7.05
C SER A 98 -3.68 -13.91 -5.63
N GLY A 99 -3.78 -15.21 -5.30
CA GLY A 99 -4.13 -15.66 -3.96
C GLY A 99 -3.10 -15.22 -2.91
N VAL A 100 -1.82 -15.42 -3.21
CA VAL A 100 -0.70 -14.99 -2.35
C VAL A 100 -0.69 -13.47 -2.18
N THR A 101 -0.86 -12.72 -3.27
CA THR A 101 -0.91 -11.25 -3.23
C THR A 101 -2.06 -10.76 -2.38
N LEU A 102 -3.23 -11.40 -2.45
CA LEU A 102 -4.38 -11.03 -1.63
C LEU A 102 -4.10 -11.24 -0.14
N VAL A 103 -3.59 -12.39 0.25
CA VAL A 103 -3.22 -12.67 1.65
C VAL A 103 -2.16 -11.70 2.15
N ASN A 104 -1.09 -11.50 1.37
CA ASN A 104 -0.01 -10.57 1.70
C ASN A 104 -0.52 -9.13 1.84
N SER A 105 -1.41 -8.72 0.96
CA SER A 105 -1.99 -7.37 0.98
C SER A 105 -2.86 -7.14 2.22
N LEU A 106 -3.64 -8.14 2.64
CA LEU A 106 -4.43 -8.08 3.86
C LEU A 106 -3.53 -7.96 5.10
N LEU A 107 -2.52 -8.82 5.22
CA LEU A 107 -1.55 -8.76 6.32
C LEU A 107 -0.82 -7.42 6.34
N SER A 108 -0.35 -6.95 5.20
CA SER A 108 0.34 -5.67 5.07
C SER A 108 -0.55 -4.49 5.46
N THR A 109 -1.84 -4.54 5.12
CA THR A 109 -2.79 -3.51 5.52
C THR A 109 -2.97 -3.45 7.03
N VAL A 110 -3.13 -4.60 7.69
CA VAL A 110 -3.22 -4.68 9.14
C VAL A 110 -1.96 -4.11 9.81
N CYS A 111 -0.78 -4.57 9.35
CA CYS A 111 0.49 -4.07 9.86
C CYS A 111 0.65 -2.56 9.64
N ALA A 112 0.29 -2.04 8.46
CA ALA A 112 0.40 -0.63 8.13
C ALA A 112 -0.51 0.22 9.03
N VAL A 113 -1.74 -0.22 9.31
CA VAL A 113 -2.67 0.47 10.21
C VAL A 113 -2.11 0.50 11.63
N ILE A 114 -1.63 -0.63 12.14
CA ILE A 114 -1.04 -0.72 13.49
C ILE A 114 0.18 0.21 13.59
N LEU A 115 1.11 0.13 12.64
CA LEU A 115 2.31 0.96 12.62
C LEU A 115 1.98 2.45 12.51
N TYR A 116 1.02 2.82 11.67
CA TYR A 116 0.60 4.21 11.53
C TYR A 116 0.03 4.76 12.83
N LEU A 117 -0.85 3.99 13.49
CA LEU A 117 -1.45 4.38 14.77
C LEU A 117 -0.41 4.48 15.89
N ALA A 118 0.59 3.61 15.88
CA ALA A 118 1.68 3.62 16.86
C ALA A 118 2.68 4.77 16.63
N LEU A 119 3.02 5.04 15.36
CA LEU A 119 4.00 6.06 15.00
C LEU A 119 3.45 7.49 15.03
N ARG A 120 2.16 7.68 14.79
CA ARG A 120 1.55 9.01 14.75
C ARG A 120 1.84 9.86 15.99
N PRO A 121 1.63 9.39 17.22
CA PRO A 121 1.92 10.20 18.41
C PRO A 121 3.41 10.55 18.55
N ALA A 122 4.30 9.69 18.08
CA ALA A 122 5.73 9.96 18.06
C ALA A 122 6.07 11.07 17.03
N LEU A 123 5.48 11.02 15.83
CA LEU A 123 5.66 12.03 14.78
C LEU A 123 5.05 13.39 15.17
N GLU A 124 3.93 13.41 15.88
CA GLU A 124 3.33 14.64 16.43
C GLU A 124 4.23 15.28 17.49
N ARG A 125 4.86 14.47 18.36
CA ARG A 125 5.84 14.94 19.36
C ARG A 125 7.10 15.48 18.71
N ALA A 126 7.52 14.89 17.59
CA ALA A 126 8.68 15.33 16.83
C ALA A 126 8.40 16.57 15.93
N ASN A 127 7.19 17.15 15.99
CA ASN A 127 6.73 18.26 15.13
C ASN A 127 6.80 17.97 13.62
N LEU A 128 6.82 16.70 13.23
CA LEU A 128 6.81 16.27 11.82
C LEU A 128 5.41 16.21 11.24
N LEU A 129 4.37 16.21 12.08
CA LEU A 129 2.97 16.32 11.68
C LEU A 129 2.33 17.53 12.37
N PRO A 130 1.38 18.24 11.70
CA PRO A 130 0.60 19.27 12.36
C PRO A 130 -0.17 18.64 13.51
N LYS A 131 -0.11 19.28 14.68
CA LYS A 131 -0.94 18.89 15.83
C LYS A 131 -2.38 18.92 15.37
N ALA A 132 -3.13 17.85 15.65
CA ALA A 132 -4.58 17.87 15.45
C ALA A 132 -5.14 19.08 16.21
N GLU A 133 -5.77 20.00 15.49
CA GLU A 133 -6.46 21.12 16.14
C GLU A 133 -7.49 20.51 17.11
N LYS A 134 -7.23 20.65 18.39
CA LYS A 134 -8.30 20.55 19.38
C LYS A 134 -9.27 21.68 19.00
N LYS A 135 -10.40 21.31 18.40
CA LYS A 135 -11.50 22.24 18.20
C LYS A 135 -11.77 22.82 19.59
N ALA A 136 -11.40 24.08 19.74
CA ALA A 136 -11.62 24.80 20.97
C ALA A 136 -13.08 24.59 21.37
N GLU A 137 -13.27 23.98 22.52
CA GLU A 137 -14.51 23.92 23.24
C GLU A 137 -14.82 25.35 23.67
N ASN A 138 -15.54 26.04 22.78
CA ASN A 138 -16.20 27.31 23.07
C ASN A 138 -17.62 27.21 22.52
N LYS A 139 -18.50 26.66 23.31
CA LYS A 139 -19.77 27.23 23.72
C LYS A 139 -20.55 26.28 24.60
#